data_957352db3ab6accbad3ec80fbdab7a03
#
_entry.id   957352db3ab6accbad3ec80fbdab7a03
#
_cell.length_a   1.000
_cell.length_b   1.000
_cell.length_c   1.000
_cell.angle_alpha   90.00
_cell.angle_beta   90.00
_cell.angle_gamma   90.00
#
_symmetry.space_group_name_H-M   'P 1'
#
loop_
_entity.id
_entity.type
_entity.pdbx_description
1 polymer ?
#
loop_
_entity_poly.entity_id
_entity_poly.type
_entity_poly.pdbx_seq_one_letter_code
_entity_poly.pdbx_strand_id
1 'polypeptide(L)'
;VSPQLQRWGFRRLHGVDGSAAMLERVCQAGRYSELRRCELGREPLPAPTGRYDAVLAVGAMGEGQVPCSAVPELLRVAKAGGFLCLTTRSNAPNRRYRAELEALLDGLEQQGACQKVLAQEVERWERAISEEESTQVTGYISGVVYLYRKCPVPPLEED
;
A
#
# COMPACT_ATOMS: atom_id res chain seq x y z
N VAL A 1 -11.84 -2.97 3.66
CA VAL A 1 -11.24 -3.30 2.35
C VAL A 1 -11.59 -4.73 1.91
N SER A 2 -11.42 -5.73 2.78
CA SER A 2 -11.67 -7.13 2.41
C SER A 2 -13.09 -7.43 1.90
N PRO A 3 -14.18 -6.86 2.45
CA PRO A 3 -15.51 -7.09 1.89
C PRO A 3 -15.66 -6.62 0.45
N GLN A 4 -15.10 -5.46 0.12
CA GLN A 4 -15.17 -4.90 -1.22
C GLN A 4 -14.38 -5.73 -2.22
N LEU A 5 -13.20 -6.20 -1.83
CA LEU A 5 -12.37 -7.08 -2.67
C LEU A 5 -13.09 -8.39 -2.99
N GLN A 6 -13.76 -8.99 -2.02
CA GLN A 6 -14.53 -10.21 -2.25
C GLN A 6 -15.72 -9.98 -3.19
N ARG A 7 -16.42 -8.84 -3.07
CA ARG A 7 -17.50 -8.45 -3.99
C ARG A 7 -17.04 -8.30 -5.44
N TRP A 8 -15.77 -7.93 -5.65
CA TRP A 8 -15.17 -7.78 -6.98
C TRP A 8 -14.48 -9.05 -7.51
N GLY A 9 -14.65 -10.18 -6.82
CA GLY A 9 -14.19 -11.48 -7.28
C GLY A 9 -12.82 -11.92 -6.78
N PHE A 10 -12.17 -11.14 -5.94
CA PHE A 10 -10.93 -11.57 -5.28
C PHE A 10 -11.26 -12.55 -4.15
N ARG A 11 -10.93 -13.81 -4.35
CA ARG A 11 -11.31 -14.89 -3.43
C ARG A 11 -10.20 -15.34 -2.49
N ARG A 12 -8.94 -15.18 -2.91
CA ARG A 12 -7.77 -15.54 -2.12
C ARG A 12 -7.12 -14.29 -1.57
N LEU A 13 -7.49 -13.92 -0.36
CA LEU A 13 -6.95 -12.78 0.34
C LEU A 13 -5.92 -13.23 1.37
N HIS A 14 -4.70 -12.71 1.25
CA HIS A 14 -3.65 -12.83 2.25
C HIS A 14 -3.45 -11.48 2.91
N GLY A 15 -3.34 -11.48 4.23
CA GLY A 15 -3.16 -10.26 5.00
C GLY A 15 -1.93 -10.35 5.89
N VAL A 16 -1.28 -9.20 6.09
CA VAL A 16 -0.20 -9.04 7.05
C VAL A 16 -0.46 -7.81 7.92
N ASP A 17 -0.07 -7.90 9.18
CA ASP A 17 -0.12 -6.79 10.13
C ASP A 17 0.98 -6.99 11.18
N GLY A 18 1.52 -5.90 11.68
CA GLY A 18 2.49 -5.92 12.80
C GLY A 18 1.83 -6.19 14.15
N SER A 19 0.53 -6.01 14.25
CA SER A 19 -0.24 -6.16 15.49
C SER A 19 -0.94 -7.52 15.57
N ALA A 20 -0.58 -8.33 16.57
CA ALA A 20 -1.25 -9.59 16.84
C ALA A 20 -2.74 -9.41 17.17
N ALA A 21 -3.10 -8.32 17.88
CA ALA A 21 -4.49 -8.00 18.22
C ALA A 21 -5.34 -7.71 16.99
N MET A 22 -4.79 -6.98 16.01
CA MET A 22 -5.48 -6.70 14.74
C MET A 22 -5.66 -7.98 13.90
N LEU A 23 -4.65 -8.84 13.84
CA LEU A 23 -4.72 -10.13 13.17
C LEU A 23 -5.81 -11.03 13.77
N GLU A 24 -5.93 -11.05 15.08
CA GLU A 24 -6.97 -11.82 15.77
C GLU A 24 -8.38 -11.34 15.39
N ARG A 25 -8.60 -10.02 15.37
CA ARG A 25 -9.88 -9.43 14.94
C ARG A 25 -10.22 -9.78 13.49
N VAL A 26 -9.25 -9.69 12.61
CA VAL A 26 -9.42 -9.98 11.18
C VAL A 26 -9.62 -11.49 10.95
N CYS A 27 -8.96 -12.33 11.71
CA CYS A 27 -9.13 -13.78 11.68
C CYS A 27 -10.57 -14.19 12.03
N GLN A 28 -11.16 -13.55 13.03
CA GLN A 28 -12.55 -13.79 13.42
C GLN A 28 -13.56 -13.47 12.31
N ALA A 29 -13.26 -12.52 11.44
CA ALA A 29 -14.12 -12.20 10.29
C ALA A 29 -14.08 -13.27 9.18
N GLY A 30 -13.10 -14.16 9.15
CA GLY A 30 -13.01 -15.31 8.27
C GLY A 30 -12.86 -15.00 6.77
N ARG A 31 -12.39 -13.80 6.41
CA ARG A 31 -12.31 -13.33 5.01
C ARG A 31 -10.98 -13.57 4.33
N TYR A 32 -9.94 -13.86 5.13
CA TYR A 32 -8.59 -14.08 4.63
C TYR A 32 -8.25 -15.57 4.60
N SER A 33 -7.63 -16.00 3.51
CA SER A 33 -7.12 -17.36 3.37
C SER A 33 -5.87 -17.59 4.21
N GLU A 34 -5.07 -16.54 4.40
CA GLU A 34 -3.84 -16.57 5.18
C GLU A 34 -3.63 -15.20 5.85
N LEU A 35 -3.26 -15.25 7.13
CA LEU A 35 -2.90 -14.07 7.91
C LEU A 35 -1.55 -14.31 8.58
N ARG A 36 -0.61 -13.38 8.45
CA ARG A 36 0.70 -13.46 9.07
C ARG A 36 1.07 -12.17 9.77
N ARG A 37 1.77 -12.29 10.88
CA ARG A 37 2.39 -11.15 11.53
C ARG A 37 3.66 -10.78 10.79
N CYS A 38 3.79 -9.50 10.41
CA CYS A 38 4.98 -8.95 9.78
C CYS A 38 5.04 -7.45 10.05
N GLU A 39 6.19 -6.98 10.50
CA GLU A 39 6.47 -5.56 10.63
C GLU A 39 7.04 -5.02 9.32
N LEU A 40 6.17 -4.44 8.50
CA LEU A 40 6.53 -3.86 7.21
C LEU A 40 7.61 -2.78 7.35
N GLY A 41 8.65 -2.89 6.55
CA GLY A 41 9.80 -2.01 6.57
C GLY A 41 10.93 -2.44 7.52
N ARG A 42 10.70 -3.41 8.38
CA ARG A 42 11.70 -3.99 9.30
C ARG A 42 12.08 -5.41 8.97
N GLU A 43 11.14 -6.17 8.46
CA GLU A 43 11.32 -7.57 8.06
C GLU A 43 10.87 -7.78 6.60
N PRO A 44 11.44 -8.75 5.89
CA PRO A 44 10.91 -9.17 4.60
C PRO A 44 9.48 -9.68 4.73
N LEU A 45 8.67 -9.45 3.70
CA LEU A 45 7.34 -10.06 3.63
C LEU A 45 7.46 -11.59 3.56
N PRO A 46 6.64 -12.32 4.34
CA PRO A 46 6.66 -13.79 4.37
C PRO A 46 5.96 -14.37 3.13
N ALA A 47 6.43 -13.99 1.96
CA ALA A 47 5.89 -14.42 0.67
C ALA A 47 7.00 -14.43 -0.39
N PRO A 48 6.93 -15.34 -1.37
CA PRO A 48 7.90 -15.38 -2.46
C PRO A 48 7.71 -14.21 -3.42
N THR A 49 8.77 -13.89 -4.16
CA THR A 49 8.76 -12.90 -5.22
C THR A 49 7.72 -13.26 -6.28
N GLY A 50 6.93 -12.28 -6.72
CA GLY A 50 5.98 -12.47 -7.81
C GLY A 50 4.78 -13.36 -7.46
N ARG A 51 4.35 -13.37 -6.22
CA ARG A 51 3.26 -14.22 -5.73
C ARG A 51 1.87 -13.69 -6.04
N TYR A 52 1.64 -12.38 -5.97
CA TYR A 52 0.31 -11.78 -5.94
C TYR A 52 -0.05 -11.02 -7.21
N ASP A 53 -1.30 -11.15 -7.65
CA ASP A 53 -1.87 -10.38 -8.75
C ASP A 53 -2.03 -8.89 -8.40
N ALA A 54 -2.32 -8.60 -7.15
CA ALA A 54 -2.40 -7.26 -6.62
C ALA A 54 -1.93 -7.20 -5.16
N VAL A 55 -1.25 -6.14 -4.81
CA VAL A 55 -0.78 -5.84 -3.46
C VAL A 55 -1.34 -4.48 -3.06
N LEU A 56 -2.00 -4.42 -1.91
CA LEU A 56 -2.67 -3.23 -1.42
C LEU A 56 -2.16 -2.83 -0.04
N ALA A 57 -1.91 -1.55 0.15
CA ALA A 57 -1.68 -0.93 1.45
C ALA A 57 -2.59 0.29 1.58
N VAL A 58 -3.77 0.08 2.11
CA VAL A 58 -4.82 1.09 2.27
C VAL A 58 -4.93 1.48 3.73
N GLY A 59 -4.74 2.77 4.02
CA GLY A 59 -4.79 3.30 5.38
C GLY A 59 -3.60 2.92 6.26
N ALA A 60 -2.53 2.38 5.69
CA ALA A 60 -1.36 1.90 6.43
C ALA A 60 -0.10 2.75 6.22
N MET A 61 -0.01 3.49 5.13
CA MET A 61 1.17 4.28 4.76
C MET A 61 1.01 5.72 5.24
N GLY A 62 1.83 6.15 6.18
CA GLY A 62 1.79 7.50 6.72
C GLY A 62 2.86 7.76 7.76
N GLU A 63 2.96 9.01 8.19
CA GLU A 63 3.87 9.42 9.25
C GLU A 63 3.59 8.63 10.53
N GLY A 64 4.61 7.99 11.10
CA GLY A 64 4.46 7.14 12.28
C GLY A 64 3.80 5.77 12.06
N GLN A 65 3.51 5.41 10.81
CA GLN A 65 2.95 4.13 10.41
C GLN A 65 3.97 3.32 9.60
N VAL A 66 3.54 2.62 8.54
CA VAL A 66 4.45 1.88 7.67
C VAL A 66 5.41 2.83 6.95
N PRO A 67 6.73 2.64 7.04
CA PRO A 67 7.70 3.53 6.41
C PRO A 67 7.70 3.37 4.88
N CYS A 68 8.07 4.42 4.18
CA CYS A 68 8.20 4.39 2.71
C CYS A 68 9.16 3.30 2.22
N SER A 69 10.15 2.93 3.02
CA SER A 69 11.10 1.85 2.71
C SER A 69 10.47 0.48 2.52
N ALA A 70 9.21 0.29 2.91
CA ALA A 70 8.47 -0.95 2.66
C ALA A 70 8.03 -1.13 1.20
N VAL A 71 7.98 -0.07 0.40
CA VAL A 71 7.46 -0.10 -0.97
C VAL A 71 8.20 -1.09 -1.88
N PRO A 72 9.53 -1.15 -1.91
CA PRO A 72 10.24 -2.15 -2.73
C PRO A 72 9.84 -3.59 -2.39
N GLU A 73 9.61 -3.89 -1.13
CA GLU A 73 9.20 -5.22 -0.66
C GLU A 73 7.76 -5.54 -1.08
N LEU A 74 6.85 -4.57 -1.00
CA LEU A 74 5.49 -4.72 -1.53
C LEU A 74 5.51 -4.97 -3.05
N LEU A 75 6.36 -4.27 -3.77
CA LEU A 75 6.51 -4.46 -5.21
C LEU A 75 7.13 -5.82 -5.54
N ARG A 76 8.08 -6.30 -4.73
CA ARG A 76 8.72 -7.61 -4.90
C ARG A 76 7.70 -8.74 -4.96
N VAL A 77 6.73 -8.76 -4.05
CA VAL A 77 5.74 -9.84 -3.95
C VAL A 77 4.62 -9.75 -4.99
N ALA A 78 4.49 -8.63 -5.70
CA ALA A 78 3.58 -8.52 -6.83
C ALA A 78 4.13 -9.27 -8.06
N LYS A 79 3.26 -9.89 -8.83
CA LYS A 79 3.61 -10.49 -10.13
C LYS A 79 4.01 -9.42 -11.12
N ALA A 80 4.86 -9.76 -12.08
CA ALA A 80 5.06 -8.95 -13.29
C ALA A 80 3.71 -8.72 -13.99
N GLY A 81 3.38 -7.47 -14.29
CA GLY A 81 2.06 -7.09 -14.79
C GLY A 81 0.97 -6.97 -13.73
N GLY A 82 1.26 -7.33 -12.49
CA GLY A 82 0.38 -7.15 -11.34
C GLY A 82 0.37 -5.71 -10.84
N PHE A 83 -0.52 -5.42 -9.91
CA PHE A 83 -0.77 -4.07 -9.42
C PHE A 83 -0.28 -3.86 -7.99
N LEU A 84 0.19 -2.65 -7.73
CA LEU A 84 0.46 -2.11 -6.41
C LEU A 84 -0.45 -0.92 -6.19
N CYS A 85 -1.31 -0.98 -5.17
CA CYS A 85 -2.21 0.10 -4.78
C CYS A 85 -1.87 0.59 -3.38
N LEU A 86 -1.49 1.84 -3.27
CA LEU A 86 -1.12 2.49 -2.02
C LEU A 86 -2.00 3.70 -1.79
N THR A 87 -2.29 4.00 -0.53
CA THR A 87 -2.94 5.25 -0.14
C THR A 87 -2.13 5.95 0.94
N THR A 88 -2.16 7.27 0.93
CA THR A 88 -1.60 8.09 2.01
C THR A 88 -2.43 9.35 2.20
N ARG A 89 -2.35 9.94 3.38
CA ARG A 89 -3.03 11.21 3.68
C ARG A 89 -2.35 12.36 2.94
N SER A 90 -3.12 13.34 2.49
CA SER A 90 -2.64 14.57 1.85
C SER A 90 -2.80 15.82 2.72
N ASN A 91 -2.94 15.65 4.02
CA ASN A 91 -3.00 16.74 4.99
C ASN A 91 -1.60 17.25 5.39
N ALA A 92 -1.55 18.40 6.04
CA ALA A 92 -0.29 19.05 6.43
C ALA A 92 0.65 18.18 7.29
N PRO A 93 0.17 17.45 8.33
CA PRO A 93 1.05 16.60 9.13
C PRO A 93 1.73 15.48 8.34
N ASN A 94 1.16 15.06 7.23
CA ASN A 94 1.69 13.98 6.39
C ASN A 94 2.45 14.45 5.15
N ARG A 95 2.65 15.75 5.00
CA ARG A 95 3.27 16.34 3.79
C ARG A 95 4.65 15.78 3.49
N ARG A 96 5.50 15.66 4.50
CA ARG A 96 6.87 15.16 4.36
C ARG A 96 6.87 13.69 3.94
N TYR A 97 6.03 12.87 4.58
CA TYR A 97 5.88 11.46 4.23
C TYR A 97 5.40 11.30 2.79
N ARG A 98 4.37 12.04 2.39
CA ARG A 98 3.85 12.03 1.01
C ARG A 98 4.93 12.37 -0.01
N ALA A 99 5.73 13.41 0.24
CA ALA A 99 6.82 13.80 -0.66
C ALA A 99 7.87 12.69 -0.80
N GLU A 100 8.24 12.05 0.30
CA GLU A 100 9.18 10.92 0.32
C GLU A 100 8.62 9.72 -0.44
N LEU A 101 7.36 9.39 -0.23
CA LEU A 101 6.68 8.29 -0.93
C LEU A 101 6.65 8.54 -2.44
N GLU A 102 6.24 9.74 -2.87
CA GLU A 102 6.19 10.11 -4.29
C GLU A 102 7.56 10.07 -4.94
N ALA A 103 8.60 10.58 -4.27
CA ALA A 103 9.97 10.53 -4.76
C ALA A 103 10.47 9.08 -4.94
N LEU A 104 10.15 8.20 -4.01
CA LEU A 104 10.50 6.79 -4.07
C LEU A 104 9.78 6.07 -5.22
N LEU A 105 8.47 6.31 -5.37
CA LEU A 105 7.67 5.74 -6.46
C LEU A 105 8.16 6.24 -7.83
N ASP A 106 8.45 7.53 -7.96
CA ASP A 106 9.01 8.11 -9.19
C ASP A 106 10.39 7.51 -9.52
N GLY A 107 11.22 7.29 -8.51
CA GLY A 107 12.51 6.62 -8.69
C GLY A 107 12.38 5.19 -9.18
N LEU A 108 11.45 4.42 -8.66
CA LEU A 108 11.17 3.06 -9.12
C LEU A 108 10.64 3.04 -10.56
N GLU A 109 9.79 3.99 -10.92
CA GLU A 109 9.31 4.13 -12.30
C GLU A 109 10.45 4.47 -13.26
N GLN A 110 11.34 5.39 -12.91
CA GLN A 110 12.52 5.75 -13.69
C GLN A 110 13.48 4.59 -13.89
N GLN A 111 13.60 3.71 -12.90
CA GLN A 111 14.41 2.49 -12.98
C GLN A 111 13.75 1.39 -13.83
N GLY A 112 12.51 1.59 -14.27
CA GLY A 112 11.76 0.59 -15.02
C GLY A 112 11.17 -0.53 -14.17
N ALA A 113 11.11 -0.37 -12.85
CA ALA A 113 10.56 -1.39 -11.95
C ALA A 113 9.04 -1.43 -11.97
N CYS A 114 8.39 -0.30 -12.17
CA CYS A 114 6.94 -0.16 -12.24
C CYS A 114 6.54 1.02 -13.12
N GLN A 115 5.26 1.07 -13.46
CA GLN A 115 4.66 2.14 -14.26
C GLN A 115 3.45 2.70 -13.54
N LYS A 116 3.39 4.02 -13.39
CA LYS A 116 2.23 4.71 -12.84
C LYS A 116 1.01 4.51 -13.74
N VAL A 117 -0.08 4.03 -13.15
CA VAL A 117 -1.38 3.93 -13.82
C VAL A 117 -2.25 5.11 -13.39
N LEU A 118 -2.25 5.43 -12.11
CA LEU A 118 -3.11 6.46 -11.53
C LEU A 118 -2.45 7.07 -10.29
N ALA A 119 -2.59 8.38 -10.13
CA ALA A 119 -2.41 9.08 -8.88
C ALA A 119 -3.56 10.06 -8.73
N GLN A 120 -4.46 9.81 -7.78
CA GLN A 120 -5.69 10.57 -7.65
C GLN A 120 -5.89 11.05 -6.22
N GLU A 121 -6.09 12.34 -6.06
CA GLU A 121 -6.53 12.90 -4.77
C GLU A 121 -8.00 12.59 -4.51
N VAL A 122 -8.29 12.26 -3.26
CA VAL A 122 -9.64 12.02 -2.76
C VAL A 122 -9.90 12.99 -1.62
N GLU A 123 -10.82 13.91 -1.84
CA GLU A 123 -11.32 14.78 -0.79
C GLU A 123 -12.18 13.96 0.18
N ARG A 124 -12.18 14.35 1.46
CA ARG A 124 -12.96 13.67 2.50
C ARG A 124 -12.68 12.17 2.57
N TRP A 125 -11.39 11.83 2.52
CA TRP A 125 -10.92 10.45 2.63
C TRP A 125 -11.31 9.81 3.96
N GLU A 126 -11.14 10.54 5.06
CA GLU A 126 -11.52 10.14 6.40
C GLU A 126 -11.87 11.36 7.27
N ARG A 127 -12.56 11.12 8.40
CA ARG A 127 -12.85 12.18 9.37
C ARG A 127 -11.62 12.54 10.17
N ALA A 128 -11.39 13.85 10.32
CA ALA A 128 -10.37 14.38 11.22
C ALA A 128 -10.81 14.27 12.68
N ILE A 129 -9.89 13.90 13.54
CA ILE A 129 -10.07 13.88 15.01
C ILE A 129 -9.78 15.26 15.59
N SER A 130 -8.90 16.03 14.96
CA SER A 130 -8.50 17.38 15.37
C SER A 130 -8.46 18.35 14.18
N GLU A 131 -8.43 19.65 14.49
CA GLU A 131 -8.26 20.68 13.46
C GLU A 131 -6.91 20.58 12.73
N GLU A 132 -5.86 20.13 13.45
CA GLU A 132 -4.52 19.95 12.87
C GLU A 132 -4.48 18.87 11.79
N GLU A 133 -5.30 17.82 11.92
CA GLU A 133 -5.43 16.77 10.92
C GLU A 133 -6.31 17.18 9.75
N SER A 134 -7.22 18.13 9.98
CA SER A 134 -8.21 18.55 8.99
C SER A 134 -7.56 19.29 7.82
N THR A 135 -7.90 18.86 6.61
CA THR A 135 -7.51 19.57 5.39
C THR A 135 -8.40 20.80 5.22
N GLN A 136 -7.78 21.98 5.17
CA GLN A 136 -8.49 23.26 4.99
C GLN A 136 -9.65 23.50 5.99
N VAL A 137 -9.51 23.00 7.22
CA VAL A 137 -10.52 23.17 8.29
C VAL A 137 -11.92 22.66 7.90
N THR A 138 -11.98 21.63 7.09
CA THR A 138 -13.25 21.04 6.63
C THR A 138 -13.84 19.98 7.58
N GLY A 139 -13.07 19.55 8.60
CA GLY A 139 -13.40 18.42 9.47
C GLY A 139 -13.09 17.05 8.85
N TYR A 140 -12.46 17.03 7.68
CA TYR A 140 -12.06 15.83 6.95
C TYR A 140 -10.58 15.86 6.59
N ILE A 141 -10.03 14.67 6.38
CA ILE A 141 -8.66 14.46 5.89
C ILE A 141 -8.77 14.02 4.43
N SER A 142 -8.08 14.73 3.54
CA SER A 142 -7.91 14.28 2.16
C SER A 142 -6.81 13.24 2.05
N GLY A 143 -6.86 12.43 1.01
CA GLY A 143 -5.90 11.39 0.72
C GLY A 143 -5.56 11.29 -0.75
N VAL A 144 -4.55 10.49 -1.05
CA VAL A 144 -4.13 10.17 -2.43
C VAL A 144 -4.11 8.67 -2.61
N VAL A 145 -4.64 8.22 -3.73
CA VAL A 145 -4.56 6.83 -4.19
C VAL A 145 -3.51 6.74 -5.28
N TYR A 146 -2.54 5.86 -5.12
CA TYR A 146 -1.52 5.53 -6.12
C TYR A 146 -1.76 4.12 -6.64
N LEU A 147 -1.85 3.98 -7.94
CA LEU A 147 -1.93 2.69 -8.61
C LEU A 147 -0.76 2.56 -9.59
N TYR A 148 0.03 1.53 -9.40
CA TYR A 148 1.18 1.19 -10.23
C TYR A 148 1.06 -0.22 -10.75
N ARG A 149 1.60 -0.46 -11.95
CA ARG A 149 1.76 -1.79 -12.51
C ARG A 149 3.23 -2.18 -12.43
N LYS A 150 3.52 -3.37 -11.92
CA LYS A 150 4.88 -3.91 -11.91
C LYS A 150 5.33 -4.25 -13.33
N CYS A 151 6.49 -3.73 -13.72
CA CYS A 151 7.10 -4.06 -15.00
C CYS A 151 7.72 -5.46 -14.98
N PRO A 152 7.80 -6.16 -16.13
CA PRO A 152 8.58 -7.39 -16.24
C PRO A 152 10.04 -7.13 -15.94
N VAL A 153 10.70 -8.07 -15.27
CA VAL A 153 12.16 -8.04 -15.12
C VAL A 153 12.77 -8.21 -16.51
N PRO A 154 13.68 -7.31 -16.98
CA PRO A 154 14.36 -7.50 -18.25
C PRO A 154 15.09 -8.84 -18.25
N PRO A 155 15.10 -9.61 -19.37
CA PRO A 155 15.93 -10.80 -19.44
C PRO A 155 17.38 -10.40 -19.17
N LEU A 156 18.07 -11.22 -18.37
CA LEU A 156 19.52 -11.06 -18.20
C LEU A 156 20.13 -11.18 -19.59
N GLU A 157 20.83 -10.13 -20.03
CA GLU A 157 21.67 -10.23 -21.21
C GLU A 157 22.74 -11.28 -20.87
N GLU A 158 22.69 -12.42 -21.55
CA GLU A 158 23.76 -13.40 -21.48
C GLU A 158 24.97 -12.77 -22.21
N ASP A 159 25.98 -12.39 -21.43
CA ASP A 159 27.28 -11.99 -21.95
C ASP A 159 28.03 -13.17 -22.57
#